data_46c4271d8eecd0c2c108c948f267b2e5
#
_entry.id   46c4271d8eecd0c2c108c948f267b2e5
#
_cell.length_a   1.000
_cell.length_b   1.000
_cell.length_c   1.000
_cell.angle_alpha   90.00
_cell.angle_beta   90.00
_cell.angle_gamma   90.00
#
_symmetry.space_group_name_H-M   'P 1'
#
loop_
_entity.id
_entity.type
_entity.pdbx_description
1 polymer ?
#
loop_
_entity_poly.entity_id
_entity_poly.type
_entity_poly.pdbx_seq_one_letter_code
_entity_poly.pdbx_strand_id
1 'polypeptide(L)'
;MGLTGEKGKRGKLAAVVAIGKNRELGKEGKLLWHIPDDLKRFKALTKGHPIIMGRKTFESIIEYVGGPLPARTNIVVTRDANYAHEGALVAHSLEEAVEIAKTKPGADEIHIGGGAELYKQALPMIDKLYLTLIDAEAEADSFFPPYEHLFTKKVFEESHEWKGLKYTWVDLERA
;
A
#
# COMPACT_ATOMS: atom_id res chain seq x y z
N MET A 1 -10.06 -0.38 -28.86
CA MET A 1 -9.67 -1.80 -28.94
C MET A 1 -8.55 -2.10 -27.98
N GLY A 2 -7.35 -1.71 -28.34
CA GLY A 2 -6.19 -1.99 -27.53
C GLY A 2 -6.28 -1.49 -26.11
N LEU A 3 -6.86 -0.32 -25.89
CA LEU A 3 -6.97 0.25 -24.56
C LEU A 3 -7.79 -0.61 -23.62
N THR A 4 -8.90 -1.15 -24.11
CA THR A 4 -9.75 -2.00 -23.28
C THR A 4 -9.04 -3.29 -22.93
N GLY A 5 -8.37 -3.90 -23.91
CA GLY A 5 -7.61 -5.11 -23.68
C GLY A 5 -6.44 -4.89 -22.74
N GLU A 6 -5.74 -3.78 -22.87
CA GLU A 6 -4.63 -3.46 -22.00
C GLU A 6 -5.08 -3.22 -20.56
N LYS A 7 -6.19 -2.52 -20.38
CA LYS A 7 -6.75 -2.28 -19.07
C LYS A 7 -7.12 -3.60 -18.39
N GLY A 8 -7.72 -4.52 -19.15
CA GLY A 8 -8.04 -5.85 -18.63
C GLY A 8 -6.81 -6.65 -18.27
N LYS A 9 -5.66 -6.39 -18.92
CA LYS A 9 -4.42 -7.10 -18.66
C LYS A 9 -3.62 -6.54 -17.49
N ARG A 10 -3.96 -5.34 -17.03
CA ARG A 10 -3.21 -4.68 -15.96
C ARG A 10 -3.22 -5.44 -14.64
N GLY A 11 -4.29 -6.18 -14.38
CA GLY A 11 -4.48 -6.72 -13.05
C GLY A 11 -5.04 -5.66 -12.12
N LYS A 12 -5.29 -6.05 -10.89
CA LYS A 12 -5.83 -5.13 -9.89
C LYS A 12 -4.72 -4.28 -9.28
N LEU A 13 -5.03 -3.01 -9.02
CA LEU A 13 -4.22 -2.21 -8.13
C LEU A 13 -4.90 -2.22 -6.76
N ALA A 14 -4.12 -2.47 -5.72
CA ALA A 14 -4.64 -2.58 -4.37
C ALA A 14 -3.73 -1.83 -3.39
N ALA A 15 -4.26 -1.50 -2.22
CA ALA A 15 -3.47 -0.98 -1.13
C ALA A 15 -3.84 -1.72 0.15
N VAL A 16 -2.83 -2.08 0.94
CA VAL A 16 -3.01 -2.70 2.25
C VAL A 16 -2.53 -1.67 3.26
N VAL A 17 -3.44 -1.07 4.01
CA VAL A 17 -3.09 0.08 4.84
C VAL A 17 -3.84 0.10 6.16
N ALA A 18 -3.13 0.48 7.23
CA ALA A 18 -3.72 0.66 8.56
C ALA A 18 -3.86 2.15 8.83
N ILE A 19 -5.04 2.57 9.24
CA ILE A 19 -5.34 3.97 9.52
C ILE A 19 -6.11 4.11 10.84
N GLY A 20 -5.88 5.22 11.53
CA GLY A 20 -6.65 5.57 12.72
C GLY A 20 -8.00 6.19 12.37
N LYS A 21 -8.70 6.67 13.40
CA LYS A 21 -10.05 7.24 13.24
C LYS A 21 -10.09 8.45 12.31
N ASN A 22 -9.01 9.21 12.23
CA ASN A 22 -8.90 10.37 11.37
C ASN A 22 -8.00 10.12 10.16
N ARG A 23 -7.90 8.87 9.74
CA ARG A 23 -7.08 8.42 8.62
C ARG A 23 -5.58 8.64 8.84
N GLU A 24 -5.14 8.65 10.10
CA GLU A 24 -3.71 8.78 10.43
C GLU A 24 -2.93 7.60 9.87
N LEU A 25 -1.84 7.87 9.17
CA LEU A 25 -0.95 6.86 8.62
C LEU A 25 0.33 6.71 9.42
N GLY A 26 1.01 7.82 9.69
CA GLY A 26 2.32 7.77 10.30
C GLY A 26 2.78 9.10 10.82
N LYS A 27 3.94 9.07 11.46
CA LYS A 27 4.61 10.26 11.98
C LYS A 27 6.12 10.08 11.83
N GLU A 28 6.77 11.12 11.30
CA GLU A 28 8.22 11.13 11.11
C GLU A 28 8.71 9.90 10.34
N GLY A 29 7.94 9.50 9.33
CA GLY A 29 8.29 8.37 8.46
C GLY A 29 8.07 6.99 9.06
N LYS A 30 7.42 6.90 10.22
CA LYS A 30 7.22 5.62 10.92
C LYS A 30 5.74 5.30 11.09
N LEU A 31 5.44 4.01 11.16
CA LEU A 31 4.10 3.53 11.45
C LEU A 31 3.69 3.92 12.87
N LEU A 32 2.42 4.24 13.06
CA LEU A 32 1.88 4.60 14.38
C LEU A 32 1.58 3.37 15.23
N TRP A 33 1.19 2.27 14.60
CA TRP A 33 0.79 1.05 15.31
C TRP A 33 1.51 -0.16 14.72
N HIS A 34 2.04 -1.02 15.61
CA HIS A 34 2.71 -2.25 15.24
C HIS A 34 1.95 -3.44 15.84
N ILE A 35 0.85 -3.82 15.20
CA ILE A 35 0.00 -4.91 15.63
C ILE A 35 0.49 -6.18 14.94
N PRO A 36 0.97 -7.20 15.68
CA PRO A 36 1.59 -8.38 15.06
C PRO A 36 0.73 -9.09 14.03
N ASP A 37 -0.55 -9.30 14.31
CA ASP A 37 -1.43 -9.98 13.37
C ASP A 37 -1.70 -9.15 12.13
N ASP A 38 -1.69 -7.82 12.27
CA ASP A 38 -1.86 -6.93 11.14
C ASP A 38 -0.65 -6.96 10.23
N LEU A 39 0.55 -7.01 10.81
CA LEU A 39 1.78 -7.13 10.03
C LEU A 39 1.83 -8.46 9.30
N LYS A 40 1.35 -9.55 9.92
CA LYS A 40 1.25 -10.85 9.28
C LYS A 40 0.26 -10.82 8.11
N ARG A 41 -0.86 -10.13 8.27
CA ARG A 41 -1.85 -9.99 7.21
C ARG A 41 -1.28 -9.21 6.04
N PHE A 42 -0.57 -8.12 6.31
CA PHE A 42 0.11 -7.34 5.26
C PHE A 42 1.04 -8.24 4.46
N LYS A 43 1.85 -9.02 5.14
CA LYS A 43 2.78 -9.93 4.47
C LYS A 43 2.03 -10.97 3.64
N ALA A 44 0.98 -11.56 4.19
CA ALA A 44 0.21 -12.59 3.48
C ALA A 44 -0.46 -12.05 2.23
N LEU A 45 -0.99 -10.83 2.29
CA LEU A 45 -1.67 -10.21 1.15
C LEU A 45 -0.71 -9.75 0.06
N THR A 46 0.50 -9.33 0.42
CA THR A 46 1.44 -8.75 -0.54
C THR A 46 2.49 -9.73 -1.05
N LYS A 47 2.72 -10.83 -0.34
CA LYS A 47 3.74 -11.80 -0.71
C LYS A 47 3.48 -12.37 -2.11
N GLY A 48 4.53 -12.35 -2.93
CA GLY A 48 4.43 -12.86 -4.29
C GLY A 48 3.91 -11.84 -5.30
N HIS A 49 3.65 -10.61 -4.87
CA HIS A 49 3.13 -9.54 -5.72
C HIS A 49 4.10 -8.37 -5.78
N PRO A 50 4.06 -7.56 -6.85
CA PRO A 50 4.83 -6.32 -6.86
C PRO A 50 4.27 -5.33 -5.85
N ILE A 51 5.16 -4.56 -5.23
CA ILE A 51 4.76 -3.48 -4.33
C ILE A 51 5.48 -2.19 -4.72
N ILE A 52 4.71 -1.12 -4.90
CA ILE A 52 5.18 0.19 -5.32
C ILE A 52 5.12 1.13 -4.12
N MET A 53 6.21 1.82 -3.83
CA MET A 53 6.25 2.73 -2.68
C MET A 53 7.16 3.91 -2.97
N GLY A 54 6.96 4.99 -2.24
CA GLY A 54 7.85 6.14 -2.31
C GLY A 54 9.19 5.85 -1.64
N ARG A 55 10.20 6.66 -1.97
CA ARG A 55 11.55 6.47 -1.44
C ARG A 55 11.60 6.50 0.08
N LYS A 56 10.96 7.47 0.72
CA LYS A 56 11.01 7.59 2.18
C LYS A 56 10.37 6.38 2.86
N THR A 57 9.27 5.89 2.32
CA THR A 57 8.61 4.69 2.84
C THR A 57 9.52 3.49 2.68
N PHE A 58 10.15 3.34 1.51
CA PHE A 58 11.09 2.25 1.27
C PHE A 58 12.28 2.29 2.23
N GLU A 59 12.85 3.47 2.45
CA GLU A 59 13.98 3.62 3.38
C GLU A 59 13.58 3.29 4.82
N SER A 60 12.36 3.64 5.21
CA SER A 60 11.82 3.26 6.52
C SER A 60 11.69 1.75 6.66
N ILE A 61 11.24 1.08 5.61
CA ILE A 61 11.14 -0.39 5.58
C ILE A 61 12.52 -1.03 5.69
N ILE A 62 13.50 -0.52 4.96
CA ILE A 62 14.88 -1.01 5.04
C ILE A 62 15.39 -0.93 6.48
N GLU A 63 15.14 0.19 7.14
CA GLU A 63 15.58 0.40 8.52
C GLU A 63 14.90 -0.59 9.48
N TYR A 64 13.60 -0.84 9.27
CA TYR A 64 12.82 -1.71 10.16
C TYR A 64 13.05 -3.20 9.90
N VAL A 65 13.13 -3.60 8.63
CA VAL A 65 13.19 -5.01 8.21
C VAL A 65 14.62 -5.47 7.95
N GLY A 66 15.51 -4.54 7.64
CA GLY A 66 16.90 -4.86 7.32
C GLY A 66 17.18 -5.01 5.83
N GLY A 67 16.19 -4.78 4.97
CA GLY A 67 16.33 -4.89 3.52
C GLY A 67 15.00 -4.67 2.82
N PRO A 68 14.98 -4.82 1.48
CA PRO A 68 13.72 -4.80 0.74
C PRO A 68 12.77 -5.89 1.23
N LEU A 69 11.47 -5.71 1.02
CA LEU A 69 10.48 -6.69 1.45
C LEU A 69 10.70 -8.02 0.73
N PRO A 70 10.90 -9.13 1.47
CA PRO A 70 11.20 -10.42 0.85
C PRO A 70 10.02 -10.97 0.05
N ALA A 71 10.34 -11.74 -1.01
CA ALA A 71 9.37 -12.44 -1.84
C ALA A 71 8.39 -11.51 -2.57
N ARG A 72 8.80 -10.27 -2.79
CA ARG A 72 8.02 -9.26 -3.51
C ARG A 72 8.96 -8.47 -4.40
N THR A 73 8.47 -8.01 -5.55
CA THR A 73 9.23 -7.06 -6.35
C THR A 73 9.02 -5.69 -5.76
N ASN A 74 10.08 -5.10 -5.19
CA ASN A 74 10.02 -3.77 -4.60
C ASN A 74 10.31 -2.74 -5.68
N ILE A 75 9.38 -1.81 -5.90
CA ILE A 75 9.53 -0.75 -6.90
C ILE A 75 9.42 0.59 -6.17
N VAL A 76 10.47 1.39 -6.27
CA VAL A 76 10.57 2.67 -5.55
C VAL A 76 10.34 3.82 -6.52
N VAL A 77 9.39 4.69 -6.20
CA VAL A 77 9.12 5.88 -6.99
C VAL A 77 9.87 7.05 -6.37
N THR A 78 10.73 7.70 -7.16
CA THR A 78 11.50 8.85 -6.72
C THR A 78 11.80 9.76 -7.91
N ARG A 79 11.92 11.07 -7.64
CA ARG A 79 12.35 12.03 -8.66
C ARG A 79 13.87 12.05 -8.83
N ASP A 80 14.60 11.45 -7.89
CA ASP A 80 16.06 11.41 -7.95
C ASP A 80 16.51 10.44 -9.05
N ALA A 81 17.03 11.00 -10.14
CA ALA A 81 17.49 10.23 -11.30
C ALA A 81 18.65 9.29 -10.98
N ASN A 82 19.36 9.54 -9.89
CA ASN A 82 20.53 8.75 -9.49
C ASN A 82 20.26 7.78 -8.37
N TYR A 83 19.02 7.72 -7.89
CA TYR A 83 18.68 6.81 -6.81
C TYR A 83 18.78 5.35 -7.26
N ALA A 84 19.42 4.53 -6.44
CA ALA A 84 19.51 3.09 -6.67
C ALA A 84 19.62 2.39 -5.34
N HIS A 85 19.06 1.21 -5.25
CA HIS A 85 19.21 0.37 -4.05
C HIS A 85 19.18 -1.09 -4.50
N GLU A 86 20.14 -1.88 -4.00
CA GLU A 86 20.19 -3.30 -4.31
C GLU A 86 18.90 -3.99 -3.87
N GLY A 87 18.34 -4.79 -4.75
CA GLY A 87 17.10 -5.53 -4.46
C GLY A 87 15.84 -4.75 -4.72
N ALA A 88 15.94 -3.54 -5.28
CA ALA A 88 14.77 -2.74 -5.63
C ALA A 88 14.90 -2.21 -7.05
N LEU A 89 13.77 -2.04 -7.71
CA LEU A 89 13.69 -1.35 -8.99
C LEU A 89 13.29 0.09 -8.74
N VAL A 90 13.73 1.00 -9.61
CA VAL A 90 13.46 2.43 -9.44
C VAL A 90 12.63 2.93 -10.61
N ALA A 91 11.59 3.70 -10.29
CA ALA A 91 10.76 4.37 -11.27
C ALA A 91 10.69 5.86 -10.89
N HIS A 92 10.45 6.70 -11.88
CA HIS A 92 10.43 8.15 -11.65
C HIS A 92 9.03 8.75 -11.69
N SER A 93 8.02 7.89 -11.84
CA SER A 93 6.62 8.26 -11.74
C SER A 93 5.81 7.04 -11.34
N LEU A 94 4.60 7.27 -10.83
CA LEU A 94 3.69 6.17 -10.52
C LEU A 94 3.34 5.39 -11.78
N GLU A 95 3.11 6.07 -12.89
CA GLU A 95 2.78 5.44 -14.16
C GLU A 95 3.89 4.51 -14.63
N GLU A 96 5.13 4.95 -14.53
CA GLU A 96 6.28 4.11 -14.88
C GLU A 96 6.35 2.90 -13.96
N ALA A 97 6.14 3.10 -12.66
CA ALA A 97 6.17 2.01 -11.69
C ALA A 97 5.14 0.94 -12.00
N VAL A 98 3.92 1.35 -12.38
CA VAL A 98 2.86 0.41 -12.76
C VAL A 98 3.24 -0.37 -14.01
N GLU A 99 3.83 0.30 -15.02
CA GLU A 99 4.28 -0.39 -16.22
C GLU A 99 5.35 -1.44 -15.92
N ILE A 100 6.29 -1.11 -15.03
CA ILE A 100 7.29 -2.09 -14.58
C ILE A 100 6.61 -3.24 -13.85
N ALA A 101 5.70 -2.96 -12.94
CA ALA A 101 5.01 -3.97 -12.14
C ALA A 101 4.25 -4.98 -12.99
N LYS A 102 3.67 -4.53 -14.10
CA LYS A 102 2.93 -5.42 -15.01
C LYS A 102 3.77 -6.58 -15.53
N THR A 103 5.07 -6.43 -15.57
CA THR A 103 5.99 -7.44 -16.12
C THR A 103 6.56 -8.36 -15.06
N LYS A 104 6.18 -8.19 -13.80
CA LYS A 104 6.78 -8.93 -12.68
C LYS A 104 5.86 -10.04 -12.18
N PRO A 105 6.43 -11.05 -11.48
CA PRO A 105 5.61 -12.12 -10.93
C PRO A 105 4.51 -11.61 -10.03
N GLY A 106 3.33 -12.21 -10.12
CA GLY A 106 2.20 -11.83 -9.28
C GLY A 106 1.52 -10.54 -9.68
N ALA A 107 1.70 -10.07 -10.91
CA ALA A 107 1.14 -8.80 -11.38
C ALA A 107 -0.37 -8.82 -11.55
N ASP A 108 -1.04 -9.93 -11.25
CA ASP A 108 -2.49 -9.98 -11.15
C ASP A 108 -3.02 -9.05 -10.05
N GLU A 109 -2.20 -8.78 -9.03
CA GLU A 109 -2.51 -7.80 -8.01
C GLU A 109 -1.25 -7.02 -7.67
N ILE A 110 -1.26 -5.73 -7.99
CA ILE A 110 -0.14 -4.81 -7.77
C ILE A 110 -0.48 -3.96 -6.56
N HIS A 111 0.42 -3.91 -5.58
CA HIS A 111 0.16 -3.20 -4.33
C HIS A 111 0.83 -1.83 -4.30
N ILE A 112 0.11 -0.85 -3.75
CA ILE A 112 0.64 0.48 -3.48
C ILE A 112 0.94 0.51 -1.97
N GLY A 113 2.19 0.72 -1.62
CA GLY A 113 2.67 0.62 -0.24
C GLY A 113 2.86 1.94 0.51
N GLY A 114 2.48 3.06 -0.09
CA GLY A 114 2.59 4.37 0.55
C GLY A 114 3.83 5.15 0.12
N GLY A 115 4.12 6.32 0.63
CA GLY A 115 3.33 6.99 1.69
C GLY A 115 2.12 7.78 1.20
N ALA A 116 1.76 8.77 1.99
CA ALA A 116 0.53 9.54 1.79
C ALA A 116 0.41 10.15 0.40
N GLU A 117 1.49 10.74 -0.10
CA GLU A 117 1.48 11.37 -1.42
C GLU A 117 1.24 10.34 -2.52
N LEU A 118 1.86 9.17 -2.41
CA LEU A 118 1.69 8.12 -3.40
C LEU A 118 0.28 7.54 -3.35
N TYR A 119 -0.28 7.37 -2.15
CA TYR A 119 -1.67 6.94 -2.01
C TYR A 119 -2.62 7.93 -2.66
N LYS A 120 -2.36 9.22 -2.47
CA LYS A 120 -3.19 10.27 -3.07
C LYS A 120 -3.16 10.20 -4.59
N GLN A 121 -1.97 10.03 -5.17
CA GLN A 121 -1.84 9.91 -6.62
C GLN A 121 -2.49 8.63 -7.15
N ALA A 122 -2.34 7.53 -6.41
CA ALA A 122 -2.80 6.22 -6.86
C ALA A 122 -4.29 5.99 -6.65
N LEU A 123 -4.92 6.72 -5.73
CA LEU A 123 -6.30 6.45 -5.34
C LEU A 123 -7.28 6.34 -6.51
N PRO A 124 -7.23 7.23 -7.53
CA PRO A 124 -8.13 7.09 -8.69
C PRO A 124 -7.94 5.79 -9.46
N MET A 125 -6.78 5.15 -9.34
CA MET A 125 -6.43 3.91 -10.05
C MET A 125 -6.63 2.66 -9.21
N ILE A 126 -6.72 2.80 -7.90
CA ILE A 126 -6.84 1.64 -6.99
C ILE A 126 -8.20 1.00 -7.15
N ASP A 127 -8.21 -0.32 -7.29
CA ASP A 127 -9.41 -1.12 -7.44
C ASP A 127 -9.92 -1.67 -6.12
N LYS A 128 -9.01 -1.95 -5.16
CA LYS A 128 -9.36 -2.58 -3.90
C LYS A 128 -8.52 -2.04 -2.75
N LEU A 129 -9.19 -1.77 -1.64
CA LEU A 129 -8.54 -1.37 -0.39
C LEU A 129 -8.68 -2.49 0.63
N TYR A 130 -7.56 -2.93 1.19
CA TYR A 130 -7.53 -3.81 2.35
C TYR A 130 -7.18 -2.92 3.54
N LEU A 131 -8.19 -2.47 4.26
CA LEU A 131 -8.00 -1.53 5.36
C LEU A 131 -7.95 -2.23 6.70
N THR A 132 -7.09 -1.72 7.58
CA THR A 132 -7.17 -1.97 9.00
C THR A 132 -7.62 -0.66 9.64
N LEU A 133 -8.85 -0.65 10.12
CA LEU A 133 -9.40 0.53 10.78
C LEU A 133 -9.13 0.42 12.28
N ILE A 134 -8.21 1.23 12.77
CA ILE A 134 -7.79 1.19 14.17
C ILE A 134 -8.67 2.13 14.98
N ASP A 135 -9.27 1.61 16.04
CA ASP A 135 -10.19 2.38 16.90
C ASP A 135 -9.39 3.24 17.89
N ALA A 136 -8.59 4.14 17.33
CA ALA A 136 -7.78 5.04 18.12
C ALA A 136 -7.39 6.27 17.29
N GLU A 137 -7.03 7.33 17.99
CA GLU A 137 -6.48 8.52 17.37
C GLU A 137 -5.03 8.63 17.81
N ALA A 138 -4.20 9.23 16.98
CA ALA A 138 -2.80 9.45 17.30
C ALA A 138 -2.33 10.73 16.62
N GLU A 139 -1.30 11.35 17.20
CA GLU A 139 -0.66 12.48 16.56
C GLU A 139 0.06 11.96 15.31
N ALA A 140 -0.20 12.60 14.18
CA ALA A 140 0.33 12.14 12.89
C ALA A 140 0.69 13.33 12.02
N ASP A 141 1.63 13.12 11.09
CA ASP A 141 1.97 14.11 10.07
C ASP A 141 1.65 13.62 8.67
N SER A 142 1.20 12.38 8.53
CA SER A 142 0.76 11.86 7.24
C SER A 142 -0.57 11.13 7.40
N PHE A 143 -1.44 11.31 6.40
CA PHE A 143 -2.82 10.83 6.44
C PHE A 143 -3.19 10.16 5.13
N PHE A 144 -4.02 9.11 5.21
CA PHE A 144 -4.59 8.49 4.02
C PHE A 144 -5.64 9.44 3.43
N PRO A 145 -5.72 9.56 2.10
CA PRO A 145 -6.72 10.46 1.49
C PRO A 145 -8.14 9.97 1.74
N PRO A 146 -9.14 10.88 1.66
CA PRO A 146 -10.54 10.48 1.75
C PRO A 146 -10.88 9.43 0.68
N TYR A 147 -11.50 8.34 1.10
CA TYR A 147 -11.74 7.18 0.22
C TYR A 147 -13.19 6.70 0.24
N GLU A 148 -13.97 7.04 1.27
CA GLU A 148 -15.28 6.43 1.48
C GLU A 148 -16.25 6.67 0.33
N HIS A 149 -16.14 7.83 -0.32
CA HIS A 149 -17.01 8.17 -1.44
C HIS A 149 -16.66 7.41 -2.73
N LEU A 150 -15.49 6.78 -2.79
CA LEU A 150 -15.03 6.04 -3.96
C LEU A 150 -15.17 4.53 -3.78
N PHE A 151 -14.99 4.04 -2.56
CA PHE A 151 -14.98 2.61 -2.26
C PHE A 151 -16.17 2.27 -1.40
N THR A 152 -17.31 2.06 -2.05
CA THR A 152 -18.59 1.91 -1.38
C THR A 152 -19.05 0.46 -1.21
N LYS A 153 -18.34 -0.49 -1.80
CA LYS A 153 -18.70 -1.90 -1.72
C LYS A 153 -17.83 -2.63 -0.71
N LYS A 154 -18.42 -2.97 0.43
CA LYS A 154 -17.70 -3.75 1.46
C LYS A 154 -17.81 -5.22 1.12
N VAL A 155 -16.68 -5.90 0.95
CA VAL A 155 -16.65 -7.32 0.59
C VAL A 155 -16.13 -8.21 1.72
N PHE A 156 -15.58 -7.63 2.79
CA PHE A 156 -15.10 -8.38 3.94
C PHE A 156 -15.03 -7.45 5.14
N GLU A 157 -15.32 -7.99 6.33
CA GLU A 157 -15.18 -7.26 7.58
C GLU A 157 -14.95 -8.24 8.73
N GLU A 158 -13.94 -7.96 9.57
CA GLU A 158 -13.63 -8.82 10.71
C GLU A 158 -12.99 -7.98 11.82
N SER A 159 -13.57 -8.02 13.00
CA SER A 159 -13.10 -7.22 14.14
C SER A 159 -12.13 -8.02 15.02
N HIS A 160 -11.15 -7.32 15.57
CA HIS A 160 -10.08 -7.88 16.37
C HIS A 160 -9.71 -6.96 17.53
N GLU A 161 -8.91 -7.48 18.43
CA GLU A 161 -8.37 -6.69 19.54
C GLU A 161 -6.98 -7.22 19.88
N TRP A 162 -6.06 -6.30 20.20
CA TRP A 162 -4.71 -6.64 20.62
C TRP A 162 -4.31 -5.70 21.76
N LYS A 163 -4.09 -6.27 22.95
CA LYS A 163 -3.70 -5.50 24.15
C LYS A 163 -4.62 -4.31 24.41
N GLY A 164 -5.93 -4.52 24.28
CA GLY A 164 -6.93 -3.50 24.52
C GLY A 164 -7.17 -2.55 23.35
N LEU A 165 -6.39 -2.66 22.28
CA LEU A 165 -6.56 -1.85 21.07
C LEU A 165 -7.47 -2.59 20.10
N LYS A 166 -8.63 -2.01 19.80
CA LYS A 166 -9.57 -2.61 18.86
C LYS A 166 -9.26 -2.16 17.45
N TYR A 167 -9.38 -3.09 16.50
CA TYR A 167 -9.22 -2.77 15.10
C TYR A 167 -10.11 -3.70 14.27
N THR A 168 -10.42 -3.27 13.05
CA THR A 168 -11.29 -4.03 12.15
C THR A 168 -10.65 -4.10 10.78
N TRP A 169 -10.51 -5.30 10.26
CA TRP A 169 -10.13 -5.48 8.86
C TRP A 169 -11.37 -5.28 8.00
N VAL A 170 -11.25 -4.41 7.00
CA VAL A 170 -12.35 -4.09 6.08
C VAL A 170 -11.78 -4.05 4.67
N ASP A 171 -12.33 -4.89 3.80
CA ASP A 171 -11.93 -4.87 2.40
C ASP A 171 -13.01 -4.18 1.59
N LEU A 172 -12.61 -3.17 0.83
CA LEU A 172 -13.51 -2.33 0.06
C LEU A 172 -13.16 -2.36 -1.41
N GLU A 173 -14.21 -2.33 -2.25
CA GLU A 173 -14.09 -2.22 -3.69
C GLU A 173 -14.92 -1.05 -4.19
N ARG A 174 -14.68 -0.64 -5.42
CA ARG A 174 -15.51 0.37 -6.07
C ARG A 174 -16.87 -0.24 -6.39
N ALA A 175 -17.89 0.59 -6.41
CA ALA A 175 -19.24 0.15 -6.72
C ALA A 175 -19.36 -0.38 -8.15
#